data_cc2a5cb14f17ea2584cf993d6ad02f06
#
_entry.id   cc2a5cb14f17ea2584cf993d6ad02f06
#
_cell.length_a   1.000
_cell.length_b   1.000
_cell.length_c   1.000
_cell.angle_alpha   90.00
_cell.angle_beta   90.00
_cell.angle_gamma   90.00
#
_symmetry.space_group_name_H-M   'P 1'
#
loop_
_entity.id
_entity.type
_entity.pdbx_description
1 polymer ?
#
loop_
_entity_poly.entity_id
_entity_poly.type
_entity_poly.pdbx_seq_one_letter_code
_entity_poly.pdbx_strand_id
1 'polypeptide(L)'
;MKGQFYKLYLIEDIFSRFPVGWEVHAEETGELAAELVQRAVLGQRCAAQPLVLHADNGAPMKSYSLKAKLEALGIIASHSRPRVSNDNPFSESLFRTLKYWPKWPSKGFATITLARQWVARFIDWYSNVHRHSGIRFVTPAQRHKGQDQALLQRRHVVYQTARLARPERWSGATRNWSWIDQVQLNPDRVLPVKMRKELIAA
;
A
#
# COMPACT_ATOMS: atom_id res chain seq x y z
N MET A 1 -15.84 7.13 -29.79
CA MET A 1 -14.38 6.98 -29.87
C MET A 1 -13.93 6.02 -28.79
N LYS A 2 -13.01 5.10 -29.07
CA LYS A 2 -12.31 4.33 -28.04
C LYS A 2 -11.37 5.30 -27.32
N GLY A 3 -11.46 5.40 -25.99
CA GLY A 3 -10.51 6.16 -25.18
C GLY A 3 -9.13 5.48 -25.17
N GLN A 4 -8.12 6.20 -24.68
CA GLN A 4 -6.77 5.68 -24.52
C GLN A 4 -6.57 5.14 -23.11
N PHE A 5 -5.68 4.18 -22.94
CA PHE A 5 -5.23 3.68 -21.66
C PHE A 5 -3.86 4.30 -21.35
N TYR A 6 -3.71 4.76 -20.11
CA TYR A 6 -2.50 5.38 -19.61
C TYR A 6 -1.88 4.49 -18.54
N LYS A 7 -0.62 4.71 -18.23
CA LYS A 7 0.16 3.97 -17.23
C LYS A 7 0.05 4.68 -15.89
N LEU A 8 -0.42 3.98 -14.87
CA LEU A 8 -0.45 4.45 -13.49
C LEU A 8 0.74 3.85 -12.74
N TYR A 9 1.65 4.72 -12.29
CA TYR A 9 2.67 4.41 -11.31
C TYR A 9 2.11 4.72 -9.92
N LEU A 10 2.35 3.84 -8.97
CA LEU A 10 1.85 3.99 -7.62
C LEU A 10 2.81 3.35 -6.62
N ILE A 11 3.10 4.07 -5.54
CA ILE A 11 3.89 3.59 -4.40
C ILE A 11 2.98 3.59 -3.19
N GLU A 12 2.83 2.43 -2.55
CA GLU A 12 2.02 2.22 -1.36
C GLU A 12 2.91 1.95 -0.14
N ASP A 13 2.67 2.64 0.97
CA ASP A 13 3.20 2.22 2.26
C ASP A 13 2.41 1.02 2.76
N ILE A 14 3.07 -0.15 2.84
CA ILE A 14 2.41 -1.40 3.23
C ILE A 14 1.91 -1.40 4.68
N PHE A 15 2.47 -0.58 5.56
CA PHE A 15 2.02 -0.46 6.94
C PHE A 15 0.68 0.25 7.04
N SER A 16 0.55 1.40 6.40
CA SER A 16 -0.65 2.23 6.46
C SER A 16 -1.64 1.99 5.32
N ARG A 17 -1.23 1.34 4.24
CA ARG A 17 -1.96 1.26 2.96
C ARG A 17 -2.11 2.61 2.28
N PHE A 18 -1.32 3.60 2.66
CA PHE A 18 -1.40 4.93 2.11
C PHE A 18 -0.58 5.04 0.82
N PRO A 19 -1.17 5.55 -0.28
CA PRO A 19 -0.44 5.85 -1.50
C PRO A 19 0.49 7.04 -1.28
N VAL A 20 1.78 6.79 -1.06
CA VAL A 20 2.79 7.83 -0.80
C VAL A 20 3.28 8.54 -2.06
N GLY A 21 3.02 7.95 -3.22
CA GLY A 21 3.33 8.53 -4.51
C GLY A 21 2.48 7.92 -5.61
N TRP A 22 2.02 8.74 -6.57
CA TRP A 22 1.31 8.26 -7.75
C TRP A 22 1.43 9.25 -8.91
N GLU A 23 1.52 8.71 -10.12
CA GLU A 23 1.58 9.49 -11.35
C GLU A 23 0.95 8.74 -12.52
N VAL A 24 0.42 9.49 -13.48
CA VAL A 24 -0.16 8.94 -14.71
C VAL A 24 0.60 9.46 -15.92
N HIS A 25 1.09 8.54 -16.74
CA HIS A 25 1.88 8.82 -17.93
C HIS A 25 1.33 8.10 -19.17
N ALA A 26 1.70 8.59 -20.35
CA ALA A 26 1.38 7.93 -21.61
C ALA A 26 2.28 6.70 -21.83
N GLU A 27 3.49 6.74 -21.33
CA GLU A 27 4.53 5.74 -21.50
C GLU A 27 4.90 5.08 -20.19
N GLU A 28 5.59 3.95 -20.27
CA GLU A 28 6.10 3.20 -19.14
C GLU A 28 7.62 3.10 -19.25
N THR A 29 8.34 3.88 -18.41
CA THR A 29 9.81 3.94 -18.41
C THR A 29 10.40 3.84 -17.00
N GLY A 30 11.67 3.46 -16.93
CA GLY A 30 12.39 3.38 -15.65
C GLY A 30 12.71 4.76 -15.06
N GLU A 31 12.87 5.76 -15.91
CA GLU A 31 13.13 7.15 -15.52
C GLU A 31 11.93 7.73 -14.75
N LEU A 32 10.71 7.50 -15.27
CA LEU A 32 9.48 7.94 -14.60
C LEU A 32 9.30 7.25 -13.24
N ALA A 33 9.62 5.96 -13.16
CA ALA A 33 9.61 5.24 -11.90
C ALA A 33 10.64 5.81 -10.90
N ALA A 34 11.86 6.10 -11.36
CA ALA A 34 12.94 6.66 -10.55
C ALA A 34 12.60 8.05 -10.01
N GLU A 35 12.00 8.91 -10.85
CA GLU A 35 11.56 10.24 -10.44
C GLU A 35 10.40 10.17 -9.43
N LEU A 36 9.43 9.29 -9.63
CA LEU A 36 8.34 9.10 -8.67
C LEU A 36 8.87 8.66 -7.30
N VAL A 37 9.81 7.70 -7.25
CA VAL A 37 10.44 7.27 -5.99
C VAL A 37 11.12 8.45 -5.29
N GLN A 38 11.91 9.24 -6.02
CA GLN A 38 12.57 10.42 -5.44
C GLN A 38 11.55 11.41 -4.86
N ARG A 39 10.47 11.72 -5.59
CA ARG A 39 9.41 12.62 -5.12
C ARG A 39 8.70 12.06 -3.90
N ALA A 40 8.42 10.76 -3.86
CA ALA A 40 7.79 10.12 -2.71
C ALA A 40 8.66 10.20 -1.46
N VAL A 41 9.95 9.87 -1.58
CA VAL A 41 10.92 9.94 -0.46
C VAL A 41 11.04 11.35 0.10
N LEU A 42 11.16 12.35 -0.77
CA LEU A 42 11.23 13.76 -0.37
C LEU A 42 9.90 14.23 0.26
N GLY A 43 8.77 13.90 -0.35
CA GLY A 43 7.44 14.26 0.14
C GLY A 43 7.13 13.67 1.52
N GLN A 44 7.59 12.44 1.77
CA GLN A 44 7.45 11.77 3.06
C GLN A 44 8.56 12.12 4.06
N ARG A 45 9.58 12.88 3.66
CA ARG A 45 10.72 13.27 4.50
C ARG A 45 11.45 12.08 5.12
N CYS A 46 11.57 10.99 4.39
CA CYS A 46 12.16 9.74 4.87
C CYS A 46 13.51 9.37 4.20
N ALA A 47 14.21 10.33 3.58
CA ALA A 47 15.46 10.11 2.86
C ALA A 47 16.61 9.52 3.73
N ALA A 48 16.57 9.71 5.05
CA ALA A 48 17.60 9.19 5.96
C ALA A 48 17.17 7.88 6.66
N GLN A 49 16.03 7.29 6.26
CA GLN A 49 15.52 6.07 6.89
C GLN A 49 15.88 4.84 6.04
N PRO A 50 16.09 3.68 6.68
CA PRO A 50 16.26 2.42 5.95
C PRO A 50 14.94 2.04 5.27
N LEU A 51 14.93 2.11 3.93
CA LEU A 51 13.75 1.81 3.13
C LEU A 51 14.00 0.58 2.25
N VAL A 52 12.95 -0.20 2.03
CA VAL A 52 12.90 -1.26 1.03
C VAL A 52 11.80 -0.94 0.04
N LEU A 53 12.13 -0.83 -1.24
CA LEU A 53 11.14 -0.76 -2.31
C LEU A 53 10.91 -2.17 -2.88
N HIS A 54 9.73 -2.72 -2.65
CA HIS A 54 9.31 -3.97 -3.26
C HIS A 54 8.47 -3.71 -4.51
N ALA A 55 8.81 -4.39 -5.59
CA ALA A 55 8.10 -4.27 -6.87
C ALA A 55 7.94 -5.64 -7.54
N ASP A 56 7.04 -5.70 -8.52
CA ASP A 56 6.96 -6.82 -9.44
C ASP A 56 8.19 -6.89 -10.37
N ASN A 57 8.15 -7.82 -11.32
CA ASN A 57 9.24 -8.03 -12.28
C ASN A 57 9.05 -7.22 -13.58
N GLY A 58 8.23 -6.17 -13.59
CA GLY A 58 8.03 -5.30 -14.74
C GLY A 58 9.32 -4.67 -15.26
N ALA A 59 9.41 -4.40 -16.55
CA ALA A 59 10.62 -3.86 -17.15
C ALA A 59 11.07 -2.53 -16.53
N PRO A 60 10.19 -1.54 -16.23
CA PRO A 60 10.59 -0.32 -15.55
C PRO A 60 11.19 -0.57 -14.16
N MET A 61 10.67 -1.57 -13.44
CA MET A 61 11.12 -1.91 -12.08
C MET A 61 12.52 -2.53 -12.06
N LYS A 62 12.98 -3.07 -13.20
CA LYS A 62 14.33 -3.65 -13.38
C LYS A 62 15.30 -2.73 -14.12
N SER A 63 14.89 -1.53 -14.50
CA SER A 63 15.69 -0.59 -15.27
C SER A 63 16.94 -0.14 -14.50
N TYR A 64 18.00 0.21 -15.27
CA TYR A 64 19.20 0.80 -14.69
C TYR A 64 18.93 2.15 -14.04
N SER A 65 18.07 2.98 -14.64
CA SER A 65 17.68 4.29 -14.12
C SER A 65 17.07 4.18 -12.72
N LEU A 66 16.14 3.24 -12.52
CA LEU A 66 15.55 3.02 -11.20
C LEU A 66 16.58 2.45 -10.21
N LYS A 67 17.39 1.46 -10.61
CA LYS A 67 18.42 0.89 -9.73
C LYS A 67 19.42 1.93 -9.25
N ALA A 68 19.97 2.73 -10.15
CA ALA A 68 20.89 3.81 -9.80
C ALA A 68 20.25 4.84 -8.86
N LYS A 69 18.97 5.17 -9.07
CA LYS A 69 18.23 6.07 -8.18
C LYS A 69 18.03 5.48 -6.79
N LEU A 70 17.66 4.20 -6.68
CA LEU A 70 17.50 3.52 -5.39
C LEU A 70 18.82 3.48 -4.62
N GLU A 71 19.92 3.15 -5.29
CA GLU A 71 21.25 3.17 -4.71
C GLU A 71 21.63 4.55 -4.19
N ALA A 72 21.44 5.60 -5.00
CA ALA A 72 21.70 6.99 -4.62
C ALA A 72 20.86 7.47 -3.42
N LEU A 73 19.67 6.89 -3.22
CA LEU A 73 18.79 7.21 -2.10
C LEU A 73 18.98 6.24 -0.90
N GLY A 74 19.88 5.27 -0.99
CA GLY A 74 20.10 4.26 0.06
C GLY A 74 18.92 3.30 0.24
N ILE A 75 18.11 3.09 -0.80
CA ILE A 75 16.91 2.24 -0.76
C ILE A 75 17.26 0.84 -1.28
N ILE A 76 16.89 -0.19 -0.50
CA ILE A 76 17.09 -1.58 -0.90
C ILE A 76 15.99 -1.98 -1.90
N ALA A 77 16.40 -2.45 -3.08
CA ALA A 77 15.48 -3.02 -4.05
C ALA A 77 15.10 -4.45 -3.67
N SER A 78 13.81 -4.77 -3.73
CA SER A 78 13.27 -6.12 -3.56
C SER A 78 12.28 -6.42 -4.69
N HIS A 79 12.28 -7.63 -5.20
CA HIS A 79 11.41 -8.03 -6.30
C HIS A 79 10.64 -9.31 -5.98
N SER A 80 9.44 -9.41 -6.54
CA SER A 80 8.67 -10.64 -6.52
C SER A 80 9.45 -11.79 -7.14
N ARG A 81 9.27 -12.99 -6.60
CA ARG A 81 9.85 -14.19 -7.19
C ARG A 81 9.19 -14.50 -8.53
N PRO A 82 9.95 -15.02 -9.49
CA PRO A 82 9.36 -15.45 -10.75
C PRO A 82 8.22 -16.46 -10.53
N ARG A 83 7.09 -16.23 -11.16
CA ARG A 83 5.90 -17.13 -11.16
C ARG A 83 5.26 -17.32 -9.77
N VAL A 84 5.46 -16.43 -8.82
CA VAL A 84 4.79 -16.45 -7.50
C VAL A 84 3.81 -15.29 -7.43
N SER A 85 2.54 -15.58 -7.61
CA SER A 85 1.46 -14.58 -7.71
C SER A 85 1.19 -13.82 -6.41
N ASN A 86 1.51 -14.39 -5.25
CA ASN A 86 1.22 -13.77 -3.96
C ASN A 86 2.40 -13.01 -3.34
N ASP A 87 3.44 -12.72 -4.10
CA ASP A 87 4.60 -11.98 -3.62
C ASP A 87 4.38 -10.46 -3.55
N ASN A 88 3.33 -9.93 -4.20
CA ASN A 88 2.98 -8.51 -4.17
C ASN A 88 1.49 -8.26 -3.83
N PRO A 89 0.98 -8.84 -2.72
CA PRO A 89 -0.45 -8.85 -2.42
C PRO A 89 -1.02 -7.45 -2.13
N PHE A 90 -0.20 -6.51 -1.68
CA PHE A 90 -0.63 -5.17 -1.28
C PHE A 90 -1.01 -4.32 -2.48
N SER A 91 -0.10 -4.14 -3.41
CA SER A 91 -0.37 -3.41 -4.65
C SER A 91 -1.45 -4.09 -5.50
N GLU A 92 -1.47 -5.43 -5.56
CA GLU A 92 -2.54 -6.18 -6.24
C GLU A 92 -3.92 -5.89 -5.62
N SER A 93 -4.02 -5.86 -4.29
CA SER A 93 -5.26 -5.52 -3.57
C SER A 93 -5.71 -4.09 -3.85
N LEU A 94 -4.78 -3.13 -3.88
CA LEU A 94 -5.07 -1.74 -4.22
C LEU A 94 -5.56 -1.61 -5.66
N PHE A 95 -4.85 -2.21 -6.63
CA PHE A 95 -5.26 -2.20 -8.03
C PHE A 95 -6.59 -2.94 -8.26
N ARG A 96 -6.86 -3.99 -7.49
CA ARG A 96 -8.19 -4.62 -7.50
C ARG A 96 -9.26 -3.65 -7.02
N THR A 97 -9.04 -2.94 -5.90
CA THR A 97 -9.97 -1.93 -5.38
C THR A 97 -10.23 -0.83 -6.42
N LEU A 98 -9.18 -0.39 -7.11
CA LEU A 98 -9.28 0.60 -8.20
C LEU A 98 -10.14 0.10 -9.36
N LYS A 99 -9.93 -1.15 -9.81
CA LYS A 99 -10.70 -1.75 -10.92
C LYS A 99 -12.19 -1.94 -10.60
N TYR A 100 -12.50 -2.25 -9.34
CA TYR A 100 -13.89 -2.46 -8.90
C TYR A 100 -14.56 -1.20 -8.33
N TRP A 101 -13.88 -0.06 -8.37
CA TRP A 101 -14.50 1.19 -7.97
C TRP A 101 -15.65 1.55 -8.92
N PRO A 102 -16.84 1.95 -8.42
CA PRO A 102 -18.05 2.10 -9.25
C PRO A 102 -17.94 3.05 -10.45
N LYS A 103 -16.93 3.91 -10.45
CA LYS A 103 -16.66 4.88 -11.51
C LYS A 103 -15.52 4.44 -12.44
N TRP A 104 -15.22 3.14 -12.51
CA TRP A 104 -14.17 2.62 -13.38
C TRP A 104 -14.44 2.96 -14.86
N PRO A 105 -13.49 3.58 -15.58
CA PRO A 105 -13.65 3.99 -16.97
C PRO A 105 -13.35 2.83 -17.93
N SER A 106 -14.31 1.94 -18.11
CA SER A 106 -14.14 0.74 -18.96
C SER A 106 -13.76 1.02 -20.42
N LYS A 107 -14.03 2.24 -20.91
CA LYS A 107 -13.71 2.67 -22.28
C LYS A 107 -12.38 3.43 -22.40
N GLY A 108 -11.62 3.58 -21.30
CA GLY A 108 -10.43 4.42 -21.24
C GLY A 108 -10.77 5.92 -21.13
N PHE A 109 -9.76 6.76 -21.32
CA PHE A 109 -9.88 8.22 -21.15
C PHE A 109 -9.64 8.94 -22.47
N ALA A 110 -10.34 10.06 -22.68
CA ALA A 110 -10.12 10.88 -23.87
C ALA A 110 -8.76 11.61 -23.84
N THR A 111 -8.29 11.99 -22.65
CA THR A 111 -7.01 12.69 -22.46
C THR A 111 -6.30 12.22 -21.20
N ILE A 112 -4.99 12.41 -21.13
CA ILE A 112 -4.18 12.15 -19.94
C ILE A 112 -4.61 13.01 -18.75
N THR A 113 -5.06 14.23 -19.00
CA THR A 113 -5.58 15.14 -17.97
C THR A 113 -6.81 14.56 -17.28
N LEU A 114 -7.74 13.98 -18.04
CA LEU A 114 -8.91 13.32 -17.49
C LEU A 114 -8.54 12.04 -16.71
N ALA A 115 -7.54 11.31 -17.19
CA ALA A 115 -7.00 10.15 -16.46
C ALA A 115 -6.40 10.58 -15.11
N ARG A 116 -5.58 11.63 -15.08
CA ARG A 116 -4.99 12.19 -13.85
C ARG A 116 -6.05 12.66 -12.87
N GLN A 117 -7.06 13.37 -13.34
CA GLN A 117 -8.18 13.83 -12.49
C GLN A 117 -8.97 12.67 -11.91
N TRP A 118 -9.20 11.62 -12.69
CA TRP A 118 -9.91 10.43 -12.22
C TRP A 118 -9.09 9.69 -11.15
N VAL A 119 -7.79 9.47 -11.39
CA VAL A 119 -6.89 8.85 -10.42
C VAL A 119 -6.80 9.68 -9.15
N ALA A 120 -6.67 11.00 -9.25
CA ALA A 120 -6.66 11.89 -8.08
C ALA A 120 -7.90 11.69 -7.20
N ARG A 121 -9.11 11.62 -7.80
CA ARG A 121 -10.36 11.35 -7.06
C ARG A 121 -10.38 9.96 -6.42
N PHE A 122 -9.85 8.96 -7.12
CA PHE A 122 -9.74 7.62 -6.55
C PHE A 122 -8.77 7.60 -5.34
N ILE A 123 -7.58 8.19 -5.49
CA ILE A 123 -6.57 8.25 -4.43
C ILE A 123 -7.08 9.02 -3.21
N ASP A 124 -7.78 10.14 -3.41
CA ASP A 124 -8.39 10.89 -2.32
C ASP A 124 -9.44 10.04 -1.58
N TRP A 125 -10.35 9.41 -2.30
CA TRP A 125 -11.34 8.51 -1.72
C TRP A 125 -10.69 7.32 -0.99
N TYR A 126 -9.71 6.67 -1.62
CA TYR A 126 -9.01 5.52 -1.03
C TYR A 126 -8.28 5.90 0.26
N SER A 127 -7.61 7.04 0.24
CA SER A 127 -6.81 7.51 1.38
C SER A 127 -7.67 8.01 2.54
N ASN A 128 -8.75 8.74 2.26
CA ASN A 128 -9.47 9.51 3.27
C ASN A 128 -10.86 8.95 3.63
N VAL A 129 -11.48 8.15 2.75
CA VAL A 129 -12.86 7.66 2.93
C VAL A 129 -12.92 6.14 3.05
N HIS A 130 -12.15 5.41 2.23
CA HIS A 130 -12.17 3.94 2.22
C HIS A 130 -11.69 3.37 3.56
N ARG A 131 -12.54 2.56 4.19
CA ARG A 131 -12.22 1.87 5.44
C ARG A 131 -11.64 0.51 5.15
N HIS A 132 -10.31 0.42 5.21
CA HIS A 132 -9.59 -0.78 4.78
C HIS A 132 -9.64 -1.89 5.84
N SER A 133 -10.18 -3.06 5.50
CA SER A 133 -10.35 -4.19 6.43
C SER A 133 -9.03 -4.69 7.01
N GLY A 134 -7.97 -4.75 6.21
CA GLY A 134 -6.63 -5.19 6.61
C GLY A 134 -5.96 -4.30 7.68
N ILE A 135 -6.46 -3.08 7.91
CA ILE A 135 -5.99 -2.17 8.96
C ILE A 135 -7.11 -1.82 9.95
N ARG A 136 -7.98 -2.78 10.25
CA ARG A 136 -9.05 -2.65 11.25
C ARG A 136 -10.08 -1.55 10.91
N PHE A 137 -10.38 -1.34 9.64
CA PHE A 137 -11.40 -0.38 9.17
C PHE A 137 -11.13 1.08 9.56
N VAL A 138 -9.89 1.46 9.77
CA VAL A 138 -9.47 2.86 9.69
C VAL A 138 -9.17 3.23 8.24
N THR A 139 -9.07 4.52 7.93
CA THR A 139 -8.63 4.93 6.59
C THR A 139 -7.10 4.88 6.49
N PRO A 140 -6.54 4.67 5.29
CA PRO A 140 -5.09 4.74 5.10
C PRO A 140 -4.47 6.02 5.64
N ALA A 141 -5.08 7.18 5.41
CA ALA A 141 -4.60 8.46 5.92
C ALA A 141 -4.62 8.55 7.45
N GLN A 142 -5.64 8.01 8.12
CA GLN A 142 -5.68 7.96 9.58
C GLN A 142 -4.53 7.15 10.15
N ARG A 143 -4.24 5.99 9.54
CA ARG A 143 -3.14 5.14 9.99
C ARG A 143 -1.78 5.76 9.67
N HIS A 144 -1.61 6.33 8.47
CA HIS A 144 -0.38 6.98 8.06
C HIS A 144 0.02 8.16 8.97
N LYS A 145 -1.00 8.86 9.50
CA LYS A 145 -0.83 9.97 10.46
C LYS A 145 -0.77 9.51 11.92
N GLY A 146 -0.75 8.21 12.22
CA GLY A 146 -0.70 7.66 13.57
C GLY A 146 -1.98 7.87 14.40
N GLN A 147 -3.11 8.18 13.76
CA GLN A 147 -4.40 8.44 14.42
C GLN A 147 -5.19 7.17 14.70
N ASP A 148 -4.76 6.04 14.14
CA ASP A 148 -5.48 4.76 14.20
C ASP A 148 -5.54 4.17 15.61
N GLN A 149 -4.48 4.26 16.41
CA GLN A 149 -4.46 3.71 17.77
C GLN A 149 -5.59 4.26 18.63
N ALA A 150 -5.72 5.59 18.69
CA ALA A 150 -6.77 6.25 19.47
C ALA A 150 -8.18 5.91 18.95
N LEU A 151 -8.32 5.78 17.62
CA LEU A 151 -9.59 5.39 16.99
C LEU A 151 -9.97 3.95 17.35
N LEU A 152 -9.03 3.03 17.28
CA LEU A 152 -9.25 1.61 17.58
C LEU A 152 -9.54 1.41 19.06
N GLN A 153 -8.83 2.10 19.95
CA GLN A 153 -9.08 2.07 21.39
C GLN A 153 -10.50 2.57 21.71
N ARG A 154 -10.94 3.68 21.12
CA ARG A 154 -12.31 4.18 21.30
C ARG A 154 -13.35 3.15 20.83
N ARG A 155 -13.14 2.51 19.67
CA ARG A 155 -14.03 1.46 19.17
C ARG A 155 -14.06 0.27 20.11
N HIS A 156 -12.92 -0.15 20.64
CA HIS A 156 -12.84 -1.23 21.62
C HIS A 156 -13.70 -0.92 22.85
N VAL A 157 -13.54 0.25 23.45
CA VAL A 157 -14.34 0.69 24.60
C VAL A 157 -15.84 0.67 24.30
N VAL A 158 -16.27 1.26 23.15
CA VAL A 158 -17.68 1.28 22.74
C VAL A 158 -18.27 -0.14 22.64
N TYR A 159 -17.52 -1.07 22.01
CA TYR A 159 -17.99 -2.45 21.87
C TYR A 159 -18.05 -3.18 23.20
N GLN A 160 -17.09 -2.99 24.10
CA GLN A 160 -17.09 -3.61 25.43
C GLN A 160 -18.24 -3.06 26.29
N THR A 161 -18.44 -1.74 26.30
CA THR A 161 -19.56 -1.12 27.02
C THR A 161 -20.91 -1.62 26.51
N ALA A 162 -21.09 -1.70 25.20
CA ALA A 162 -22.32 -2.21 24.61
C ALA A 162 -22.57 -3.69 24.97
N ARG A 163 -21.53 -4.52 25.02
CA ARG A 163 -21.61 -5.91 25.42
C ARG A 163 -21.96 -6.05 26.91
N LEU A 164 -21.37 -5.27 27.77
CA LEU A 164 -21.67 -5.27 29.21
C LEU A 164 -23.11 -4.82 29.49
N ALA A 165 -23.61 -3.84 28.73
CA ALA A 165 -24.98 -3.33 28.89
C ALA A 165 -26.04 -4.34 28.41
N ARG A 166 -25.72 -5.19 27.42
CA ARG A 166 -26.67 -6.15 26.82
C ARG A 166 -25.94 -7.42 26.38
N PRO A 167 -25.48 -8.27 27.33
CA PRO A 167 -24.70 -9.46 27.03
C PRO A 167 -25.46 -10.50 26.19
N GLU A 168 -26.78 -10.53 26.30
CA GLU A 168 -27.65 -11.45 25.57
C GLU A 168 -27.65 -11.24 24.04
N ARG A 169 -27.18 -10.08 23.57
CA ARG A 169 -27.04 -9.78 22.12
C ARG A 169 -25.77 -10.32 21.49
N TRP A 170 -24.89 -10.92 22.29
CA TRP A 170 -23.55 -11.32 21.85
C TRP A 170 -23.36 -12.83 22.01
N SER A 171 -23.31 -13.56 20.93
CA SER A 171 -23.04 -15.01 20.93
C SER A 171 -21.55 -15.36 21.09
N GLY A 172 -20.66 -14.38 21.12
CA GLY A 172 -19.22 -14.61 21.21
C GLY A 172 -18.44 -13.35 21.56
N ALA A 173 -17.16 -13.32 21.21
CA ALA A 173 -16.31 -12.17 21.44
C ALA A 173 -16.70 -10.97 20.56
N THR A 174 -16.39 -9.76 21.01
CA THR A 174 -16.53 -8.54 20.19
C THR A 174 -15.51 -8.57 19.04
N ARG A 175 -15.72 -7.71 18.01
CA ARG A 175 -14.75 -7.56 16.94
C ARG A 175 -13.38 -7.18 17.51
N ASN A 176 -12.32 -7.78 16.97
CA ASN A 176 -10.95 -7.46 17.35
C ASN A 176 -10.56 -6.08 16.81
N TRP A 177 -10.37 -5.12 17.71
CA TRP A 177 -9.91 -3.75 17.45
C TRP A 177 -8.45 -3.54 17.87
N SER A 178 -7.70 -4.61 18.17
CA SER A 178 -6.29 -4.50 18.54
C SER A 178 -5.50 -3.84 17.40
N TRP A 179 -4.64 -2.91 17.76
CA TRP A 179 -3.75 -2.28 16.81
C TRP A 179 -2.75 -3.29 16.23
N ILE A 180 -2.41 -3.12 14.95
CA ILE A 180 -1.45 -3.96 14.24
C ILE A 180 -0.13 -3.19 14.21
N ASP A 181 0.85 -3.62 14.97
CA ASP A 181 2.16 -2.98 15.14
C ASP A 181 3.13 -3.29 13.99
N GLN A 182 3.01 -4.47 13.39
CA GLN A 182 3.87 -4.92 12.30
C GLN A 182 3.06 -5.41 11.11
N VAL A 183 3.55 -5.09 9.91
CA VAL A 183 3.04 -5.63 8.65
C VAL A 183 4.22 -6.24 7.89
N GLN A 184 4.08 -7.49 7.49
CA GLN A 184 5.08 -8.22 6.72
C GLN A 184 4.57 -8.42 5.30
N LEU A 185 5.47 -8.34 4.33
CA LEU A 185 5.12 -8.54 2.93
C LEU A 185 4.67 -9.99 2.68
N ASN A 186 5.39 -10.96 3.26
CA ASN A 186 5.11 -12.39 3.18
C ASN A 186 5.21 -13.03 4.58
N PRO A 187 4.12 -13.01 5.38
CA PRO A 187 4.13 -13.50 6.77
C PRO A 187 4.48 -15.00 6.90
N ASP A 188 4.18 -15.81 5.88
CA ASP A 188 4.41 -17.26 5.89
C ASP A 188 5.90 -17.66 5.81
N ARG A 189 6.81 -16.67 5.77
CA ARG A 189 8.26 -16.87 5.64
C ARG A 189 9.07 -16.37 6.81
N VAL A 190 8.49 -16.19 7.96
CA VAL A 190 9.26 -16.01 9.18
C VAL A 190 9.96 -17.33 9.44
N LEU A 191 11.22 -17.45 8.98
CA LEU A 191 12.09 -18.56 9.38
C LEU A 191 12.01 -18.70 10.89
N PRO A 192 11.77 -19.92 11.43
CA PRO A 192 11.77 -20.15 12.86
C PRO A 192 13.03 -19.54 13.47
N VAL A 193 12.93 -18.96 14.65
CA VAL A 193 14.01 -18.26 15.35
C VAL A 193 15.30 -19.10 15.40
N LYS A 194 15.22 -20.42 15.35
CA LYS A 194 16.33 -21.36 15.25
C LYS A 194 17.14 -21.19 13.95
N MET A 195 16.49 -21.08 12.80
CA MET A 195 17.16 -20.88 11.51
C MET A 195 17.78 -19.48 11.34
N ARG A 196 17.24 -18.46 12.01
CA ARG A 196 17.84 -17.11 12.03
C ARG A 196 19.18 -17.08 12.75
N LYS A 197 19.35 -17.87 13.82
CA LYS A 197 20.61 -17.94 14.56
C LYS A 197 21.69 -18.67 13.78
N GLU A 198 21.34 -19.66 12.98
CA GLU A 198 22.30 -20.42 12.16
C GLU A 198 22.81 -19.62 10.95
N LEU A 199 21.94 -18.76 10.35
CA LEU A 199 22.34 -17.88 9.25
C LEU A 199 23.18 -16.66 9.67
N ILE A 200 23.14 -16.27 10.95
CA ILE A 200 23.95 -15.17 11.50
C ILE A 200 25.30 -15.71 12.05
N ALA A 201 25.40 -17.01 12.27
CA ALA A 201 26.59 -17.68 12.79
C ALA A 201 27.47 -18.35 11.69
N ALA A 202 27.08 -18.28 10.42
CA ALA A 202 27.82 -18.74 9.25
C ALA A 202 28.38 -17.57 8.44
#